data_0d885823a9531f940defeda844df667a
#
_entry.id   0d885823a9531f940defeda844df667a
#
_cell.length_a   1.000
_cell.length_b   1.000
_cell.length_c   1.000
_cell.angle_alpha   90.00
_cell.angle_beta   90.00
_cell.angle_gamma   90.00
#
_symmetry.space_group_name_H-M   'P 1'
#
loop_
_entity.id
_entity.type
_entity.pdbx_description
1 polymer ?
#
loop_
_entity_poly.entity_id
_entity_poly.type
_entity_poly.pdbx_seq_one_letter_code
_entity_poly.pdbx_strand_id
1 'polypeptide(L)'
;MYEPIRTQSVHTMAAAPEIPHRSREQELDIRLAGQLTALLTVTDELHALATRADGGAQGAGLDDAALAAAAERLAEQVARLSGGHYPLRAEPSDGSAPARIEALQQRAHTLAGNALAVATSRGDSAAMTLAAERMEAHSAPLRNRDLATA
;
A
#
# COMPACT_ATOMS: atom_id res chain seq x y z
N MET A 1 8.58 -56.98 -28.16
CA MET A 1 7.69 -56.87 -26.99
C MET A 1 7.66 -55.44 -26.51
N TYR A 2 6.54 -54.89 -26.42
CA TYR A 2 6.37 -53.53 -25.95
C TYR A 2 6.28 -53.52 -24.42
N GLU A 3 7.13 -52.73 -23.75
CA GLU A 3 7.02 -52.50 -22.32
C GLU A 3 6.36 -51.15 -22.06
N PRO A 4 5.35 -51.12 -21.23
CA PRO A 4 4.72 -49.85 -20.90
C PRO A 4 5.72 -49.01 -20.06
N ILE A 5 5.76 -47.77 -20.39
CA ILE A 5 6.60 -46.82 -19.69
C ILE A 5 6.12 -46.73 -18.25
N ARG A 6 7.04 -46.95 -17.36
CA ARG A 6 6.76 -46.87 -15.94
C ARG A 6 6.65 -45.42 -15.51
N THR A 7 5.54 -45.11 -14.93
CA THR A 7 5.27 -43.76 -14.46
C THR A 7 5.68 -43.51 -13.02
N GLN A 8 6.34 -44.49 -12.41
CA GLN A 8 6.74 -44.38 -11.00
C GLN A 8 7.65 -43.19 -10.72
N SER A 9 8.52 -42.87 -11.66
CA SER A 9 9.41 -41.71 -11.50
C SER A 9 8.64 -40.41 -11.35
N VAL A 10 7.49 -40.28 -12.03
CA VAL A 10 6.62 -39.12 -11.92
C VAL A 10 6.02 -39.05 -10.52
N HIS A 11 5.57 -40.16 -10.00
CA HIS A 11 5.00 -40.19 -8.65
C HIS A 11 6.04 -39.85 -7.59
N THR A 12 7.26 -40.33 -7.75
CA THR A 12 8.33 -40.02 -6.82
C THR A 12 8.66 -38.54 -6.83
N MET A 13 8.70 -37.92 -8.00
CA MET A 13 8.95 -36.49 -8.12
C MET A 13 7.81 -35.65 -7.53
N ALA A 14 6.58 -36.08 -7.70
CA ALA A 14 5.43 -35.37 -7.15
C ALA A 14 5.44 -35.36 -5.62
N ALA A 15 6.03 -36.37 -4.99
CA ALA A 15 6.08 -36.46 -3.54
C ALA A 15 7.27 -35.68 -2.93
N ALA A 16 8.30 -35.35 -3.73
CA ALA A 16 9.56 -34.88 -3.19
C ALA A 16 9.57 -33.45 -2.65
N PRO A 17 9.06 -32.42 -3.34
CA PRO A 17 9.11 -31.06 -2.79
C PRO A 17 7.85 -30.75 -2.01
N GLU A 18 7.99 -30.60 -0.72
CA GLU A 18 6.95 -29.96 0.07
C GLU A 18 7.07 -28.46 -0.12
N ILE A 19 6.17 -27.90 -0.91
CA ILE A 19 6.04 -26.45 -0.99
C ILE A 19 5.33 -26.02 0.29
N PRO A 20 5.95 -25.15 1.12
CA PRO A 20 5.30 -24.69 2.35
C PRO A 20 3.97 -24.02 2.00
N HIS A 21 2.89 -24.56 2.51
CA HIS A 21 1.58 -23.93 2.37
C HIS A 21 1.51 -22.75 3.31
N ARG A 22 1.21 -21.57 2.74
CA ARG A 22 0.92 -20.40 3.55
C ARG A 22 -0.47 -20.56 4.13
N SER A 23 -0.62 -20.17 5.39
CA SER A 23 -1.94 -20.08 5.99
C SER A 23 -2.73 -18.91 5.36
N ARG A 24 -4.05 -18.91 5.56
CA ARG A 24 -4.88 -17.78 5.12
C ARG A 24 -4.41 -16.46 5.73
N GLU A 25 -4.06 -16.48 7.00
CA GLU A 25 -3.54 -15.31 7.70
C GLU A 25 -2.25 -14.79 7.08
N GLN A 26 -1.34 -15.69 6.75
CA GLN A 26 -0.09 -15.31 6.07
C GLN A 26 -0.34 -14.70 4.69
N GLU A 27 -1.28 -15.26 3.93
CA GLU A 27 -1.68 -14.70 2.64
C GLU A 27 -2.27 -13.29 2.78
N LEU A 28 -3.11 -13.09 3.79
CA LEU A 28 -3.69 -11.78 4.07
C LEU A 28 -2.62 -10.78 4.53
N ASP A 29 -1.67 -11.20 5.35
CA ASP A 29 -0.57 -10.34 5.79
C ASP A 29 0.31 -9.89 4.61
N ILE A 30 0.60 -10.80 3.67
CA ILE A 30 1.35 -10.46 2.45
C ILE A 30 0.59 -9.47 1.60
N ARG A 31 -0.70 -9.69 1.41
CA ARG A 31 -1.56 -8.81 0.63
C ARG A 31 -1.66 -7.42 1.29
N LEU A 32 -1.84 -7.40 2.58
CA LEU A 32 -1.92 -6.15 3.35
C LEU A 32 -0.61 -5.37 3.25
N ALA A 33 0.53 -6.03 3.44
CA ALA A 33 1.83 -5.40 3.29
C ALA A 33 2.00 -4.79 1.90
N GLY A 34 1.54 -5.47 0.86
CA GLY A 34 1.56 -4.96 -0.51
C GLY A 34 0.72 -3.70 -0.69
N GLN A 35 -0.50 -3.68 -0.14
CA GLN A 35 -1.38 -2.51 -0.21
C GLN A 35 -0.79 -1.32 0.56
N LEU A 36 -0.25 -1.56 1.76
CA LEU A 36 0.36 -0.51 2.57
C LEU A 36 1.65 0.02 1.91
N THR A 37 2.42 -0.83 1.26
CA THR A 37 3.61 -0.39 0.50
C THR A 37 3.23 0.51 -0.68
N ALA A 38 2.20 0.15 -1.42
CA ALA A 38 1.69 0.98 -2.50
C ALA A 38 1.19 2.33 -1.97
N LEU A 39 0.47 2.33 -0.86
CA LEU A 39 0.00 3.55 -0.20
C LEU A 39 1.17 4.41 0.28
N LEU A 40 2.22 3.79 0.82
CA LEU A 40 3.44 4.48 1.23
C LEU A 40 4.09 5.20 0.05
N THR A 41 4.20 4.53 -1.09
CA THR A 41 4.76 5.13 -2.30
C THR A 41 3.99 6.39 -2.72
N VAL A 42 2.68 6.34 -2.72
CA VAL A 42 1.84 7.50 -3.05
C VAL A 42 1.97 8.59 -1.99
N THR A 43 2.06 8.22 -0.72
CA THR A 43 2.26 9.17 0.37
C THR A 43 3.61 9.90 0.23
N ASP A 44 4.67 9.19 -0.14
CA ASP A 44 5.98 9.79 -0.40
C ASP A 44 5.94 10.77 -1.58
N GLU A 45 5.18 10.45 -2.64
CA GLU A 45 4.98 11.36 -3.77
C GLU A 45 4.27 12.65 -3.33
N LEU A 46 3.20 12.51 -2.54
CA LEU A 46 2.47 13.67 -2.01
C LEU A 46 3.34 14.49 -1.07
N HIS A 47 4.13 13.83 -0.22
CA HIS A 47 5.06 14.52 0.67
C HIS A 47 6.10 15.33 -0.11
N ALA A 48 6.68 14.74 -1.15
CA ALA A 48 7.64 15.44 -2.01
C ALA A 48 7.01 16.66 -2.68
N LEU A 49 5.76 16.55 -3.13
CA LEU A 49 5.03 17.68 -3.70
C LEU A 49 4.76 18.77 -2.66
N ALA A 50 4.40 18.39 -1.44
CA ALA A 50 4.20 19.34 -0.35
C ALA A 50 5.48 20.11 -0.04
N THR A 51 6.61 19.42 0.03
CA THR A 51 7.93 20.01 0.32
C THR A 51 8.37 20.97 -0.80
N ARG A 52 8.15 20.62 -2.07
CA ARG A 52 8.54 21.47 -3.20
C ARG A 52 7.67 22.71 -3.37
N ALA A 53 6.44 22.63 -2.91
CA ALA A 53 5.48 23.71 -3.12
C ALA A 53 5.83 25.00 -2.36
N ASP A 54 6.70 24.91 -1.35
CA ASP A 54 7.31 26.06 -0.65
C ASP A 54 6.27 27.14 -0.28
N GLY A 55 5.08 26.70 0.18
CA GLY A 55 4.01 27.60 0.53
C GLY A 55 3.22 28.17 -0.64
N GLY A 56 3.48 27.71 -1.86
CA GLY A 56 2.71 28.14 -3.02
C GLY A 56 1.30 27.55 -3.06
N ALA A 57 0.48 28.08 -3.95
CA ALA A 57 -0.93 27.66 -4.10
C ALA A 57 -1.07 26.17 -4.40
N GLN A 58 -0.06 25.57 -5.02
CA GLN A 58 -0.05 24.16 -5.37
C GLN A 58 0.05 23.24 -4.15
N GLY A 59 0.64 23.77 -3.06
CA GLY A 59 0.72 23.04 -1.79
C GLY A 59 -0.50 23.20 -0.91
N ALA A 60 -1.48 23.98 -1.34
CA ALA A 60 -2.68 24.21 -0.56
C ALA A 60 -3.42 22.90 -0.29
N GLY A 61 -3.60 22.56 0.96
CA GLY A 61 -4.24 21.34 1.37
C GLY A 61 -3.30 20.16 1.59
N LEU A 62 -1.98 20.32 1.33
CA LEU A 62 -0.98 19.31 1.67
C LEU A 62 -0.27 19.72 2.96
N ASP A 63 -0.35 18.84 3.95
CA ASP A 63 0.34 18.99 5.22
C ASP A 63 1.61 18.15 5.19
N ASP A 64 2.73 18.82 5.00
CA ASP A 64 4.05 18.20 4.90
C ASP A 64 4.38 17.32 6.12
N ALA A 65 4.19 17.85 7.31
CA ALA A 65 4.50 17.13 8.56
C ALA A 65 3.58 15.92 8.75
N ALA A 66 2.28 16.06 8.43
CA ALA A 66 1.33 14.96 8.55
C ALA A 66 1.63 13.85 7.53
N LEU A 67 2.02 14.22 6.31
CA LEU A 67 2.40 13.24 5.29
C LEU A 67 3.68 12.50 5.67
N ALA A 68 4.68 13.20 6.19
CA ALA A 68 5.91 12.56 6.68
C ALA A 68 5.61 11.57 7.81
N ALA A 69 4.82 11.97 8.79
CA ALA A 69 4.44 11.11 9.91
C ALA A 69 3.64 9.89 9.42
N ALA A 70 2.73 10.09 8.48
CA ALA A 70 1.95 9.00 7.91
C ALA A 70 2.85 7.99 7.17
N ALA A 71 3.82 8.48 6.40
CA ALA A 71 4.77 7.62 5.69
C ALA A 71 5.55 6.73 6.66
N GLU A 72 6.02 7.28 7.77
CA GLU A 72 6.74 6.49 8.77
C GLU A 72 5.83 5.43 9.40
N ARG A 73 4.61 5.78 9.76
CA ARG A 73 3.64 4.82 10.32
C ARG A 73 3.31 3.71 9.32
N LEU A 74 3.18 4.03 8.05
CA LEU A 74 2.98 3.02 7.00
C LEU A 74 4.17 2.08 6.88
N ALA A 75 5.38 2.62 6.88
CA ALA A 75 6.61 1.84 6.83
C ALA A 75 6.72 0.89 8.03
N GLU A 76 6.39 1.36 9.22
CA GLU A 76 6.39 0.55 10.44
C GLU A 76 5.39 -0.63 10.34
N GLN A 77 4.19 -0.38 9.81
CA GLN A 77 3.21 -1.46 9.64
C GLN A 77 3.67 -2.47 8.61
N VAL A 78 4.28 -2.04 7.51
CA VAL A 78 4.86 -2.96 6.52
C VAL A 78 5.95 -3.81 7.16
N ALA A 79 6.84 -3.20 7.93
CA ALA A 79 7.90 -3.92 8.64
C ALA A 79 7.32 -4.96 9.59
N ARG A 80 6.31 -4.60 10.36
CA ARG A 80 5.63 -5.52 11.28
C ARG A 80 5.07 -6.74 10.54
N LEU A 81 4.44 -6.53 9.39
CA LEU A 81 3.85 -7.59 8.59
C LEU A 81 4.88 -8.41 7.81
N SER A 82 6.08 -7.90 7.66
CA SER A 82 7.16 -8.49 6.85
C SER A 82 8.33 -9.00 7.69
N GLY A 83 8.07 -9.39 8.92
CA GLY A 83 9.11 -9.96 9.80
C GLY A 83 10.18 -8.96 10.23
N GLY A 84 9.86 -7.69 10.29
CA GLY A 84 10.78 -6.63 10.71
C GLY A 84 11.54 -5.97 9.56
N HIS A 85 11.25 -6.33 8.33
CA HIS A 85 11.91 -5.75 7.16
C HIS A 85 11.16 -4.51 6.69
N TYR A 86 11.83 -3.35 6.75
CA TYR A 86 11.28 -2.10 6.24
C TYR A 86 11.24 -2.13 4.71
N PRO A 87 10.19 -1.56 4.10
CA PRO A 87 10.07 -1.53 2.65
C PRO A 87 11.11 -0.61 2.02
N LEU A 88 11.57 -0.98 0.83
CA LEU A 88 12.37 -0.07 0.01
C LEU A 88 11.46 1.05 -0.48
N ARG A 89 11.92 2.28 -0.33
CA ARG A 89 11.16 3.46 -0.71
C ARG A 89 11.66 3.99 -2.05
N ALA A 90 10.72 4.15 -2.99
CA ALA A 90 11.05 4.66 -4.31
C ALA A 90 11.38 6.15 -4.26
N GLU A 91 12.29 6.58 -5.13
CA GLU A 91 12.54 8.01 -5.32
C GLU A 91 11.29 8.67 -5.91
N PRO A 92 10.82 9.78 -5.31
CA PRO A 92 9.67 10.49 -5.87
C PRO A 92 9.97 11.05 -7.25
N SER A 93 8.96 11.07 -8.12
CA SER A 93 9.09 11.62 -9.46
C SER A 93 9.07 13.15 -9.44
N ASP A 94 9.55 13.77 -10.52
CA ASP A 94 9.73 15.22 -10.59
C ASP A 94 8.48 16.01 -11.01
N GLY A 95 7.37 15.35 -11.30
CA GLY A 95 6.16 16.01 -11.75
C GLY A 95 5.50 16.86 -10.67
N SER A 96 5.00 18.04 -11.03
CA SER A 96 4.39 18.98 -10.09
C SER A 96 3.06 19.58 -10.55
N ALA A 97 2.38 19.00 -11.54
CA ALA A 97 1.12 19.53 -12.03
C ALA A 97 0.01 19.37 -10.97
N PRO A 98 -0.87 20.37 -10.80
CA PRO A 98 -1.98 20.29 -9.85
C PRO A 98 -2.91 19.09 -10.07
N ALA A 99 -3.14 18.70 -11.34
CA ALA A 99 -3.92 17.51 -11.67
C ALA A 99 -3.29 16.24 -11.13
N ARG A 100 -1.97 16.21 -10.98
CA ARG A 100 -1.25 15.09 -10.39
C ARG A 100 -1.55 14.93 -8.90
N ILE A 101 -1.66 16.05 -8.17
CA ILE A 101 -1.99 16.02 -6.74
C ILE A 101 -3.37 15.36 -6.54
N GLU A 102 -4.36 15.78 -7.32
CA GLU A 102 -5.69 15.19 -7.25
C GLU A 102 -5.67 13.69 -7.56
N ALA A 103 -4.98 13.30 -8.63
CA ALA A 103 -4.86 11.90 -9.02
C ALA A 103 -4.18 11.07 -7.91
N LEU A 104 -3.15 11.61 -7.27
CA LEU A 104 -2.47 10.95 -6.16
C LEU A 104 -3.38 10.85 -4.93
N GLN A 105 -4.15 11.88 -4.61
CA GLN A 105 -5.12 11.83 -3.51
C GLN A 105 -6.18 10.75 -3.76
N GLN A 106 -6.71 10.66 -4.97
CA GLN A 106 -7.68 9.63 -5.33
C GLN A 106 -7.08 8.24 -5.23
N ARG A 107 -5.85 8.07 -5.73
CA ARG A 107 -5.15 6.81 -5.67
C ARG A 107 -4.86 6.39 -4.23
N ALA A 108 -4.40 7.33 -3.40
CA ALA A 108 -4.15 7.07 -1.99
C ALA A 108 -5.44 6.67 -1.25
N HIS A 109 -6.54 7.35 -1.52
CA HIS A 109 -7.84 7.00 -0.95
C HIS A 109 -8.25 5.57 -1.33
N THR A 110 -8.11 5.20 -2.60
CA THR A 110 -8.44 3.85 -3.07
C THR A 110 -7.55 2.79 -2.41
N LEU A 111 -6.24 3.04 -2.35
CA LEU A 111 -5.30 2.11 -1.73
C LEU A 111 -5.57 1.94 -0.23
N ALA A 112 -5.89 3.04 0.46
CA ALA A 112 -6.26 2.98 1.87
C ALA A 112 -7.53 2.17 2.09
N GLY A 113 -8.52 2.32 1.21
CA GLY A 113 -9.75 1.52 1.25
C GLY A 113 -9.48 0.03 1.02
N ASN A 114 -8.61 -0.28 0.07
CA ASN A 114 -8.20 -1.66 -0.19
C ASN A 114 -7.45 -2.27 1.02
N ALA A 115 -6.54 -1.50 1.61
CA ALA A 115 -5.83 -1.92 2.81
C ALA A 115 -6.80 -2.16 3.98
N LEU A 116 -7.77 -1.28 4.16
CA LEU A 116 -8.80 -1.42 5.20
C LEU A 116 -9.59 -2.72 5.03
N ALA A 117 -9.99 -3.04 3.81
CA ALA A 117 -10.72 -4.27 3.52
C ALA A 117 -9.90 -5.52 3.88
N VAL A 118 -8.62 -5.54 3.50
CA VAL A 118 -7.74 -6.67 3.82
C VAL A 118 -7.48 -6.75 5.33
N ALA A 119 -7.19 -5.61 5.96
CA ALA A 119 -6.97 -5.55 7.41
C ALA A 119 -8.19 -6.03 8.19
N THR A 120 -9.39 -5.68 7.74
CA THR A 120 -10.65 -6.14 8.33
C THR A 120 -10.78 -7.66 8.21
N SER A 121 -10.51 -8.20 7.02
CA SER A 121 -10.54 -9.65 6.81
C SER A 121 -9.51 -10.39 7.65
N ARG A 122 -8.38 -9.75 7.91
CA ARG A 122 -7.31 -10.31 8.74
C ARG A 122 -7.58 -10.15 10.24
N GLY A 123 -8.43 -9.20 10.62
CA GLY A 123 -8.65 -8.84 12.03
C GLY A 123 -7.49 -8.04 12.62
N ASP A 124 -6.76 -7.31 11.80
CA ASP A 124 -5.59 -6.53 12.21
C ASP A 124 -6.04 -5.11 12.59
N SER A 125 -6.28 -4.90 13.88
CA SER A 125 -6.83 -3.64 14.37
C SER A 125 -5.90 -2.44 14.16
N ALA A 126 -4.58 -2.63 14.28
CA ALA A 126 -3.62 -1.55 14.07
C ALA A 126 -3.62 -1.09 12.61
N ALA A 127 -3.62 -2.03 11.68
CA ALA A 127 -3.68 -1.71 10.25
C ALA A 127 -5.06 -1.12 9.88
N MET A 128 -6.14 -1.61 10.48
CA MET A 128 -7.49 -1.06 10.25
C MET A 128 -7.55 0.42 10.64
N THR A 129 -7.03 0.75 11.82
CA THR A 129 -7.02 2.13 12.30
C THR A 129 -6.22 3.04 11.37
N LEU A 130 -5.01 2.63 11.01
CA LEU A 130 -4.15 3.42 10.12
C LEU A 130 -4.79 3.58 8.74
N ALA A 131 -5.30 2.51 8.15
CA ALA A 131 -5.94 2.55 6.84
C ALA A 131 -7.17 3.47 6.83
N ALA A 132 -8.01 3.41 7.87
CA ALA A 132 -9.18 4.27 7.99
C ALA A 132 -8.78 5.75 8.12
N GLU A 133 -7.78 6.04 8.94
CA GLU A 133 -7.23 7.41 9.06
C GLU A 133 -6.71 7.94 7.73
N ARG A 134 -5.95 7.13 7.01
CA ARG A 134 -5.42 7.53 5.70
C ARG A 134 -6.53 7.72 4.69
N MET A 135 -7.53 6.86 4.71
CA MET A 135 -8.68 6.96 3.82
C MET A 135 -9.40 8.31 4.02
N GLU A 136 -9.66 8.69 5.26
CA GLU A 136 -10.28 9.97 5.58
C GLU A 136 -9.37 11.15 5.20
N ALA A 137 -8.09 11.08 5.53
CA ALA A 137 -7.14 12.14 5.23
C ALA A 137 -7.02 12.44 3.73
N HIS A 138 -7.15 11.41 2.89
CA HIS A 138 -7.09 11.58 1.44
C HIS A 138 -8.43 11.92 0.81
N SER A 139 -9.55 11.63 1.49
CA SER A 139 -10.86 12.00 0.98
C SER A 139 -11.21 13.47 1.27
N ALA A 140 -10.73 14.03 2.37
CA ALA A 140 -11.05 15.40 2.77
C ALA A 140 -10.68 16.46 1.72
N PRO A 141 -9.46 16.45 1.15
CA PRO A 141 -9.12 17.39 0.09
C PRO A 141 -9.98 17.25 -1.16
N LEU A 142 -10.39 16.04 -1.50
CA LEU A 142 -11.25 15.77 -2.65
C LEU A 142 -12.65 16.37 -2.44
N ARG A 143 -13.24 16.18 -1.25
CA ARG A 143 -14.54 16.78 -0.91
C ARG A 143 -14.50 18.30 -0.94
N ASN A 144 -13.45 18.89 -0.39
CA ASN A 144 -13.30 20.34 -0.36
C ASN A 144 -13.20 20.92 -1.75
N ARG A 145 -12.55 20.23 -2.67
CA ARG A 145 -12.44 20.63 -4.07
C ARG A 145 -13.81 20.61 -4.75
N ASP A 146 -14.59 19.55 -4.55
CA ASP A 146 -15.92 19.43 -5.13
C ASP A 146 -16.83 20.55 -4.65
N LEU A 147 -16.75 20.93 -3.39
CA LEU A 147 -17.49 22.04 -2.84
C LEU A 147 -17.05 23.39 -3.45
N ALA A 148 -15.77 23.57 -3.73
CA ALA A 148 -15.24 24.80 -4.30
C ALA A 148 -15.63 24.97 -5.78
N THR A 149 -15.92 23.88 -6.48
CA THR A 149 -16.32 23.91 -7.91
C THR A 149 -17.83 23.89 -8.12
N ALA A 150 -18.59 23.71 -7.05
CA ALA A 150 -20.06 23.66 -7.13
C ALA A 150 -20.71 25.04 -7.33
#